data_525591f3bac7be0a13ec47400b450cf1
#
_entry.id   525591f3bac7be0a13ec47400b450cf1
#
_cell.length_a   1.000
_cell.length_b   1.000
_cell.length_c   1.000
_cell.angle_alpha   90.00
_cell.angle_beta   90.00
_cell.angle_gamma   90.00
#
_symmetry.space_group_name_H-M   'P 1'
#
loop_
_entity.id
_entity.type
_entity.pdbx_description
1 polymer ?
#
loop_
_entity_poly.entity_id
_entity_poly.type
_entity_poly.pdbx_seq_one_letter_code
_entity_poly.pdbx_strand_id
1 'polypeptide(L)'
;VKTKKIVRNYADAHKLKIRRSKGWPDFTRHQPGKMQYGITRMEDARDIVEALHAAIAVAAKVTSSDFARLGFDINGHYPTAKGGKSVPYLIPNADGTYDWHTTQLPAFLPDECVAPKFANDILAGEMKKLPVSGILQMKYFHMPMPVDAGEDEAPYLPVALLCLETVNELLFPVFAQDVSNDNSEELLLGLVNALRKRGDKPRAIEVEDNKTESL
;
A
#
# COMPACT_ATOMS: atom_id res chain seq x y z
N VAL A 1 -0.09 24.27 9.92
CA VAL A 1 0.14 25.66 10.39
C VAL A 1 1.35 25.75 11.31
N LYS A 2 1.55 24.82 12.28
CA LYS A 2 2.73 24.81 13.18
C LYS A 2 4.04 24.58 12.39
N THR A 3 4.05 23.67 11.43
CA THR A 3 5.22 23.30 10.63
C THR A 3 5.78 24.48 9.84
N LYS A 4 4.96 25.30 9.21
CA LYS A 4 5.41 26.48 8.47
C LYS A 4 6.14 27.51 9.34
N LYS A 5 5.71 27.66 10.60
CA LYS A 5 6.35 28.56 11.55
C LYS A 5 7.72 28.04 11.96
N ILE A 6 7.83 26.75 12.21
CA ILE A 6 9.11 26.09 12.58
C ILE A 6 10.12 26.24 11.46
N VAL A 7 9.73 25.93 10.22
CA VAL A 7 10.62 26.05 9.04
C VAL A 7 11.04 27.49 8.79
N ARG A 8 10.16 28.47 8.95
CA ARG A 8 10.52 29.90 8.85
C ARG A 8 11.52 30.28 9.91
N ASN A 9 11.27 29.94 11.18
CA ASN A 9 12.19 30.25 12.27
C ASN A 9 13.57 29.63 12.02
N TYR A 10 13.61 28.40 11.52
CA TYR A 10 14.86 27.73 11.15
C TYR A 10 15.58 28.48 10.02
N ALA A 11 14.85 28.82 8.97
CA ALA A 11 15.42 29.55 7.82
C ALA A 11 15.95 30.93 8.23
N ASP A 12 15.22 31.66 9.06
CA ASP A 12 15.65 32.98 9.57
C ASP A 12 16.91 32.84 10.44
N ALA A 13 16.95 31.84 11.32
CA ALA A 13 18.13 31.57 12.16
C ALA A 13 19.38 31.21 11.35
N HIS A 14 19.20 30.52 10.23
CA HIS A 14 20.28 30.10 9.34
C HIS A 14 20.49 31.02 8.12
N LYS A 15 19.82 32.19 8.08
CA LYS A 15 19.89 33.18 6.98
C LYS A 15 19.56 32.57 5.60
N LEU A 16 18.67 31.56 5.55
CA LEU A 16 18.26 30.92 4.33
C LEU A 16 17.16 31.76 3.65
N LYS A 17 17.36 32.08 2.37
CA LYS A 17 16.34 32.77 1.57
C LYS A 17 15.29 31.76 1.12
N ILE A 18 14.18 31.71 1.82
CA ILE A 18 13.04 30.94 1.38
C ILE A 18 12.29 31.78 0.34
N ARG A 19 12.31 31.35 -0.92
CA ARG A 19 11.46 31.97 -1.95
C ARG A 19 9.99 31.77 -1.53
N ARG A 20 9.16 32.79 -1.72
CA ARG A 20 7.70 32.70 -1.56
C ARG A 20 7.12 31.84 -2.71
N SER A 21 7.49 30.57 -2.79
CA SER A 21 6.87 29.63 -3.70
C SER A 21 5.46 29.31 -3.22
N LYS A 22 4.56 29.01 -4.14
CA LYS A 22 3.17 28.70 -3.85
C LYS A 22 2.97 27.39 -3.05
N GLY A 23 4.02 26.64 -2.76
CA GLY A 23 4.01 25.42 -1.98
C GLY A 23 5.33 25.17 -1.27
N TRP A 24 5.26 24.54 -0.11
CA TRP A 24 6.37 23.94 0.58
C TRP A 24 6.42 22.48 0.20
N PRO A 25 7.61 21.90 -0.03
CA PRO A 25 7.70 20.46 -0.17
C PRO A 25 7.17 19.82 1.12
N ASP A 26 6.27 18.92 0.98
CA ASP A 26 5.73 18.11 2.07
C ASP A 26 6.09 16.66 1.80
N PHE A 27 6.77 16.06 2.75
CA PHE A 27 7.21 14.68 2.63
C PHE A 27 6.33 13.83 3.51
N THR A 28 5.78 12.81 2.90
CA THR A 28 4.87 11.91 3.57
C THR A 28 5.30 10.47 3.33
N ARG A 29 5.05 9.65 4.32
CA ARG A 29 5.28 8.21 4.23
C ARG A 29 4.02 7.51 3.79
N HIS A 30 4.17 6.61 2.82
CA HIS A 30 3.13 5.71 2.38
C HIS A 30 3.49 4.28 2.76
N GLN A 31 2.56 3.60 3.37
CA GLN A 31 2.66 2.18 3.66
C GLN A 31 1.40 1.49 3.14
N PRO A 32 1.49 0.27 2.58
CA PRO A 32 0.31 -0.47 2.16
C PRO A 32 -0.71 -0.58 3.30
N GLY A 33 -1.98 -0.34 3.01
CA GLY A 33 -3.07 -0.38 3.98
C GLY A 33 -3.10 0.72 5.02
N LYS A 34 -2.11 1.64 5.04
CA LYS A 34 -2.07 2.77 5.97
C LYS A 34 -2.35 4.09 5.26
N MET A 35 -2.87 5.05 6.00
CA MET A 35 -3.03 6.40 5.48
C MET A 35 -1.68 7.10 5.35
N GLN A 36 -1.63 8.02 4.41
CA GLN A 36 -0.50 8.92 4.25
C GLN A 36 -0.31 9.78 5.51
N TYR A 37 0.89 9.80 6.07
CA TYR A 37 1.20 10.59 7.25
C TYR A 37 2.56 11.28 7.14
N GLY A 38 2.75 12.30 7.96
CA GLY A 38 3.99 13.06 7.99
C GLY A 38 5.17 12.23 8.51
N ILE A 39 6.37 12.65 8.14
CA ILE A 39 7.60 12.00 8.59
C ILE A 39 7.85 12.38 10.04
N THR A 40 7.89 11.39 10.91
CA THR A 40 8.15 11.55 12.35
C THR A 40 9.46 10.92 12.78
N ARG A 41 9.97 9.94 12.02
CA ARG A 41 11.21 9.23 12.35
C ARG A 41 12.42 9.91 11.76
N MET A 42 13.50 9.98 12.56
CA MET A 42 14.77 10.56 12.12
C MET A 42 15.40 9.77 10.95
N GLU A 43 15.17 8.47 10.88
CA GLU A 43 15.61 7.61 9.78
C GLU A 43 15.00 8.04 8.45
N ASP A 44 13.67 8.17 8.40
CA ASP A 44 12.97 8.64 7.20
C ASP A 44 13.48 10.02 6.75
N ALA A 45 13.79 10.90 7.70
CA ALA A 45 14.34 12.21 7.38
C ALA A 45 15.75 12.12 6.77
N ARG A 46 16.59 11.20 7.23
CA ARG A 46 17.92 10.95 6.65
C ARG A 46 17.79 10.40 5.23
N ASP A 47 16.91 9.41 5.02
CA ASP A 47 16.67 8.82 3.70
C ASP A 47 16.22 9.88 2.69
N ILE A 48 15.37 10.83 3.12
CA ILE A 48 14.93 11.93 2.26
C ILE A 48 16.10 12.87 1.93
N VAL A 49 16.92 13.21 2.91
CA VAL A 49 18.10 14.08 2.68
C VAL A 49 19.04 13.40 1.69
N GLU A 50 19.29 12.12 1.84
CA GLU A 50 20.13 11.33 0.94
C GLU A 50 19.52 11.27 -0.47
N ALA A 51 18.22 10.99 -0.58
CA ALA A 51 17.51 11.01 -1.86
C ALA A 51 17.55 12.38 -2.56
N LEU A 52 17.46 13.48 -1.79
CA LEU A 52 17.58 14.83 -2.33
C LEU A 52 19.00 15.12 -2.82
N HIS A 53 20.03 14.70 -2.11
CA HIS A 53 21.41 14.80 -2.57
C HIS A 53 21.65 14.01 -3.84
N ALA A 54 21.14 12.78 -3.93
CA ALA A 54 21.19 11.98 -5.14
C ALA A 54 20.45 12.65 -6.31
N ALA A 55 19.27 13.22 -6.06
CA ALA A 55 18.51 13.96 -7.07
C ALA A 55 19.31 15.18 -7.61
N ILE A 56 20.01 15.91 -6.75
CA ILE A 56 20.87 17.03 -7.14
C ILE A 56 22.03 16.53 -8.00
N ALA A 57 22.67 15.41 -7.62
CA ALA A 57 23.76 14.81 -8.39
C ALA A 57 23.28 14.34 -9.78
N VAL A 58 22.08 13.76 -9.88
CA VAL A 58 21.44 13.41 -11.16
C VAL A 58 21.18 14.67 -11.98
N ALA A 59 20.53 15.67 -11.40
CA ALA A 59 20.18 16.91 -12.09
C ALA A 59 21.41 17.67 -12.64
N ALA A 60 22.56 17.57 -11.99
CA ALA A 60 23.80 18.17 -12.45
C ALA A 60 24.40 17.46 -13.68
N LYS A 61 24.14 16.17 -13.87
CA LYS A 61 24.70 15.36 -14.95
C LYS A 61 23.74 15.10 -16.10
N VAL A 62 22.45 15.04 -15.82
CA VAL A 62 21.44 14.60 -16.79
C VAL A 62 20.78 15.82 -17.42
N THR A 63 20.98 16.01 -18.69
CA THR A 63 20.28 17.01 -19.49
C THR A 63 18.99 16.41 -20.08
N SER A 64 18.11 17.24 -20.63
CA SER A 64 16.87 16.78 -21.26
C SER A 64 17.08 15.78 -22.41
N SER A 65 18.21 15.89 -23.13
CA SER A 65 18.59 14.93 -24.17
C SER A 65 19.04 13.57 -23.62
N ASP A 66 19.50 13.55 -22.38
CA ASP A 66 19.94 12.30 -21.74
C ASP A 66 18.76 11.46 -21.23
N PHE A 67 17.62 12.09 -20.89
CA PHE A 67 16.41 11.35 -20.50
C PHE A 67 15.95 10.40 -21.61
N ALA A 68 15.94 10.85 -22.86
CA ALA A 68 15.59 9.97 -23.99
C ALA A 68 16.59 8.83 -24.15
N ARG A 69 17.90 9.08 -23.95
CA ARG A 69 18.95 8.06 -23.99
C ARG A 69 18.82 7.04 -22.85
N LEU A 70 18.32 7.48 -21.70
CA LEU A 70 18.03 6.62 -20.56
C LEU A 70 16.72 5.83 -20.71
N GLY A 71 15.95 6.09 -21.77
CA GLY A 71 14.74 5.35 -22.09
C GLY A 71 13.44 5.95 -21.54
N PHE A 72 13.49 7.19 -21.03
CA PHE A 72 12.29 7.94 -20.66
C PHE A 72 11.59 8.48 -21.92
N ASP A 73 10.27 8.61 -21.87
CA ASP A 73 9.51 9.28 -22.90
C ASP A 73 9.64 10.83 -22.79
N ILE A 74 9.02 11.54 -23.73
CA ILE A 74 9.03 13.00 -23.76
C ILE A 74 8.39 13.66 -22.52
N ASN A 75 7.54 12.92 -21.80
CA ASN A 75 6.89 13.37 -20.57
C ASN A 75 7.66 12.94 -19.31
N GLY A 76 8.82 12.30 -19.48
CA GLY A 76 9.62 11.81 -18.39
C GLY A 76 9.13 10.48 -17.77
N HIS A 77 8.20 9.79 -18.42
CA HIS A 77 7.75 8.49 -17.97
C HIS A 77 8.72 7.40 -18.45
N TYR A 78 9.02 6.50 -17.56
CA TYR A 78 9.75 5.30 -17.90
C TYR A 78 8.74 4.26 -18.42
N PRO A 79 8.90 3.72 -19.65
CA PRO A 79 7.95 2.75 -20.16
C PRO A 79 7.94 1.53 -19.24
N THR A 80 6.74 1.07 -18.90
CA THR A 80 6.51 -0.10 -18.05
C THR A 80 7.44 -1.23 -18.45
N ALA A 81 8.24 -1.71 -17.54
CA ALA A 81 9.26 -2.69 -17.83
C ALA A 81 8.61 -4.02 -18.25
N LYS A 82 8.66 -4.32 -19.53
CA LYS A 82 8.75 -5.72 -19.95
C LYS A 82 10.12 -6.16 -19.47
N GLY A 83 10.20 -7.07 -18.51
CA GLY A 83 11.41 -7.44 -17.79
C GLY A 83 12.68 -7.44 -18.65
N GLY A 84 13.81 -7.14 -18.05
CA GLY A 84 15.12 -7.13 -18.68
C GLY A 84 15.61 -5.77 -19.20
N LYS A 85 14.90 -4.65 -18.98
CA LYS A 85 15.46 -3.33 -19.27
C LYS A 85 16.48 -2.91 -18.21
N SER A 86 17.66 -2.52 -18.70
CA SER A 86 18.72 -1.94 -17.89
C SER A 86 18.38 -0.49 -17.54
N VAL A 87 18.40 -0.16 -16.27
CA VAL A 87 18.21 1.21 -15.78
C VAL A 87 19.42 1.67 -15.00
N PRO A 88 19.80 2.95 -15.13
CA PRO A 88 20.87 3.50 -14.31
C PRO A 88 20.38 3.70 -12.87
N TYR A 89 21.28 3.49 -11.92
CA TYR A 89 21.07 3.84 -10.52
C TYR A 89 22.37 4.39 -9.90
N LEU A 90 22.23 5.11 -8.81
CA LEU A 90 23.35 5.71 -8.08
C LEU A 90 23.64 4.96 -6.80
N ILE A 91 24.91 4.76 -6.51
CA ILE A 91 25.39 4.29 -5.22
C ILE A 91 26.15 5.44 -4.54
N PRO A 92 25.76 5.84 -3.31
CA PRO A 92 26.50 6.85 -2.58
C PRO A 92 27.84 6.30 -2.08
N ASN A 93 28.88 7.10 -2.19
CA ASN A 93 30.20 6.83 -1.64
C ASN A 93 30.36 7.50 -0.26
N ALA A 94 31.31 7.02 0.53
CA ALA A 94 31.58 7.55 1.86
C ALA A 94 32.05 9.03 1.86
N ASP A 95 32.55 9.52 0.73
CA ASP A 95 32.99 10.91 0.52
C ASP A 95 31.87 11.84 0.03
N GLY A 96 30.63 11.35 -0.09
CA GLY A 96 29.49 12.11 -0.58
C GLY A 96 29.40 12.22 -2.10
N THR A 97 30.27 11.52 -2.85
CA THR A 97 30.13 11.37 -4.29
C THR A 97 29.21 10.19 -4.64
N TYR A 98 28.86 10.05 -5.93
CA TYR A 98 27.97 8.99 -6.40
C TYR A 98 28.59 8.28 -7.59
N ASP A 99 28.56 6.95 -7.54
CA ASP A 99 28.91 6.10 -8.67
C ASP A 99 27.67 5.68 -9.46
N TRP A 100 27.81 5.71 -10.79
CA TRP A 100 26.76 5.29 -11.71
C TRP A 100 26.89 3.81 -12.01
N HIS A 101 25.82 3.06 -11.76
CA HIS A 101 25.71 1.67 -12.07
C HIS A 101 24.48 1.41 -12.96
N THR A 102 24.35 0.21 -13.47
CA THR A 102 23.16 -0.25 -14.18
C THR A 102 22.64 -1.52 -13.54
N THR A 103 21.32 -1.63 -13.42
CA THR A 103 20.65 -2.84 -12.99
C THR A 103 19.51 -3.18 -13.93
N GLN A 104 19.11 -4.44 -13.96
CA GLN A 104 17.91 -4.84 -14.68
C GLN A 104 16.71 -4.70 -13.79
N LEU A 105 15.68 -3.97 -14.27
CA LEU A 105 14.41 -3.94 -13.55
C LEU A 105 13.77 -5.32 -13.60
N PRO A 106 13.29 -5.85 -12.46
CA PRO A 106 12.48 -7.04 -12.47
C PRO A 106 11.22 -6.81 -13.31
N ALA A 107 10.69 -7.86 -13.90
CA ALA A 107 9.38 -7.80 -14.53
C ALA A 107 8.35 -7.44 -13.45
N PHE A 108 7.39 -6.58 -13.80
CA PHE A 108 6.23 -6.37 -12.94
C PHE A 108 5.45 -7.69 -12.89
N LEU A 109 5.45 -8.31 -11.73
CA LEU A 109 4.59 -9.43 -11.44
C LEU A 109 3.35 -8.86 -10.75
N PRO A 110 2.14 -9.15 -11.27
CA PRO A 110 0.93 -8.81 -10.52
C PRO A 110 0.98 -9.53 -9.16
N ASP A 111 0.40 -8.89 -8.15
CA ASP A 111 0.30 -9.50 -6.83
C ASP A 111 -0.37 -10.87 -6.96
N GLU A 112 0.34 -11.93 -6.59
CA GLU A 112 -0.25 -13.26 -6.50
C GLU A 112 -1.16 -13.29 -5.28
N CYS A 113 -2.46 -13.38 -5.52
CA CYS A 113 -3.41 -13.64 -4.45
C CYS A 113 -3.28 -15.11 -4.05
N VAL A 114 -2.59 -15.37 -2.95
CA VAL A 114 -2.45 -16.73 -2.41
C VAL A 114 -3.69 -17.06 -1.60
N ALA A 115 -4.35 -18.16 -1.94
CA ALA A 115 -5.50 -18.65 -1.18
C ALA A 115 -5.06 -19.01 0.25
N PRO A 116 -5.74 -18.50 1.29
CA PRO A 116 -5.39 -18.81 2.66
C PRO A 116 -5.69 -20.28 2.97
N LYS A 117 -4.89 -20.85 3.86
CA LYS A 117 -5.12 -22.22 4.33
C LYS A 117 -6.04 -22.18 5.55
N PHE A 118 -7.25 -22.67 5.38
CA PHE A 118 -8.16 -22.81 6.51
C PHE A 118 -7.76 -24.04 7.35
N ALA A 119 -7.06 -23.78 8.45
CA ALA A 119 -6.42 -24.83 9.27
C ALA A 119 -7.35 -25.49 10.30
N ASN A 120 -8.65 -25.15 10.34
CA ASN A 120 -9.58 -25.68 11.34
C ASN A 120 -10.50 -26.76 10.76
N ASP A 121 -10.03 -27.99 10.78
CA ASP A 121 -10.78 -29.15 10.25
C ASP A 121 -12.10 -29.44 10.98
N ILE A 122 -12.17 -29.13 12.27
CA ILE A 122 -13.40 -29.32 13.07
C ILE A 122 -14.47 -28.37 12.54
N LEU A 123 -14.14 -27.09 12.41
CA LEU A 123 -15.04 -26.07 11.93
C LEU A 123 -15.44 -26.32 10.46
N ALA A 124 -14.51 -26.74 9.62
CA ALA A 124 -14.79 -27.17 8.26
C ALA A 124 -15.78 -28.35 8.20
N GLY A 125 -15.63 -29.31 9.12
CA GLY A 125 -16.54 -30.44 9.28
C GLY A 125 -17.95 -30.02 9.72
N GLU A 126 -18.06 -29.05 10.62
CA GLU A 126 -19.35 -28.47 11.01
C GLU A 126 -20.02 -27.75 9.85
N MET A 127 -19.28 -26.92 9.11
CA MET A 127 -19.80 -26.21 7.93
C MET A 127 -20.35 -27.16 6.86
N LYS A 128 -19.71 -28.31 6.64
CA LYS A 128 -20.19 -29.32 5.67
C LYS A 128 -21.61 -29.83 6.02
N LYS A 129 -21.97 -29.89 7.29
CA LYS A 129 -23.26 -30.40 7.78
C LYS A 129 -24.39 -29.36 7.73
N LEU A 130 -24.06 -28.07 7.55
CA LEU A 130 -25.07 -27.02 7.49
C LEU A 130 -25.98 -27.19 6.25
N PRO A 131 -27.27 -26.90 6.38
CA PRO A 131 -28.17 -26.87 5.25
C PRO A 131 -27.71 -25.82 4.23
N VAL A 132 -27.95 -26.12 2.97
CA VAL A 132 -27.58 -25.24 1.85
C VAL A 132 -28.74 -24.28 1.57
N SER A 133 -28.43 -22.98 1.52
CA SER A 133 -29.40 -21.94 1.18
C SER A 133 -28.75 -20.84 0.34
N GLY A 134 -29.55 -20.16 -0.47
CA GLY A 134 -29.21 -18.89 -1.13
C GLY A 134 -27.91 -18.83 -1.91
N ILE A 135 -27.58 -17.63 -2.34
CA ILE A 135 -26.32 -17.24 -2.96
C ILE A 135 -25.73 -16.11 -2.11
N LEU A 136 -24.43 -16.16 -1.88
CA LEU A 136 -23.71 -15.15 -1.14
C LEU A 136 -22.87 -14.33 -2.11
N GLN A 137 -23.14 -13.04 -2.23
CA GLN A 137 -22.25 -12.11 -2.91
C GLN A 137 -21.22 -11.58 -1.93
N MET A 138 -19.95 -11.59 -2.32
CA MET A 138 -18.86 -11.18 -1.46
C MET A 138 -17.97 -10.14 -2.15
N LYS A 139 -17.49 -9.17 -1.33
CA LYS A 139 -16.53 -8.17 -1.79
C LYS A 139 -15.55 -7.84 -0.70
N TYR A 140 -14.26 -8.00 -1.02
CA TYR A 140 -13.16 -7.53 -0.20
C TYR A 140 -12.92 -6.03 -0.47
N PHE A 141 -12.81 -5.21 0.56
CA PHE A 141 -12.49 -3.80 0.39
C PHE A 141 -11.86 -3.18 1.64
N HIS A 142 -11.15 -2.09 1.44
CA HIS A 142 -10.68 -1.26 2.54
C HIS A 142 -11.79 -0.28 2.94
N MET A 143 -12.11 -0.26 4.22
CA MET A 143 -13.09 0.70 4.73
C MET A 143 -12.56 2.13 4.59
N PRO A 144 -13.38 3.08 4.12
CA PRO A 144 -12.94 4.47 3.93
C PRO A 144 -12.80 5.26 5.24
N MET A 145 -12.93 4.60 6.39
CA MET A 145 -12.77 5.21 7.71
C MET A 145 -11.47 4.74 8.34
N PRO A 146 -10.48 5.64 8.51
CA PRO A 146 -9.23 5.29 9.15
C PRO A 146 -9.43 5.04 10.64
N VAL A 147 -8.69 4.08 11.16
CA VAL A 147 -8.58 3.79 12.58
C VAL A 147 -7.24 4.29 13.07
N ASP A 148 -7.25 4.99 14.20
CA ASP A 148 -6.04 5.49 14.84
C ASP A 148 -5.24 4.31 15.43
N ALA A 149 -3.97 4.24 15.07
CA ALA A 149 -3.06 3.19 15.52
C ALA A 149 -2.20 3.61 16.73
N GLY A 150 -2.34 4.87 17.19
CA GLY A 150 -1.57 5.42 18.30
C GLY A 150 -0.67 6.59 17.91
N GLU A 151 0.06 7.15 18.88
CA GLU A 151 0.79 8.43 18.71
C GLU A 151 1.90 8.41 17.66
N ASP A 152 2.54 7.26 17.44
CA ASP A 152 3.70 7.14 16.54
C ASP A 152 3.43 6.29 15.28
N GLU A 153 2.18 5.87 15.08
CA GLU A 153 1.82 5.04 13.94
C GLU A 153 0.84 5.74 13.00
N ALA A 154 0.96 5.43 11.71
CA ALA A 154 0.01 5.90 10.72
C ALA A 154 -1.37 5.26 10.95
N PRO A 155 -2.46 6.03 10.90
CA PRO A 155 -3.80 5.47 10.87
C PRO A 155 -3.92 4.45 9.74
N TYR A 156 -4.59 3.35 9.97
CA TYR A 156 -4.81 2.31 8.97
C TYR A 156 -6.26 2.28 8.48
N LEU A 157 -6.46 1.74 7.30
CA LEU A 157 -7.77 1.50 6.72
C LEU A 157 -8.14 0.04 6.98
N PRO A 158 -9.10 -0.24 7.88
CA PRO A 158 -9.52 -1.60 8.15
C PRO A 158 -9.99 -2.31 6.89
N VAL A 159 -9.72 -3.59 6.81
CA VAL A 159 -10.23 -4.44 5.75
C VAL A 159 -11.54 -5.05 6.17
N ALA A 160 -12.49 -5.10 5.27
CA ALA A 160 -13.75 -5.79 5.47
C ALA A 160 -14.06 -6.70 4.28
N LEU A 161 -14.71 -7.80 4.58
CA LEU A 161 -15.39 -8.63 3.63
C LEU A 161 -16.89 -8.34 3.75
N LEU A 162 -17.45 -7.71 2.74
CA LEU A 162 -18.87 -7.43 2.68
C LEU A 162 -19.58 -8.65 2.10
N CYS A 163 -20.56 -9.16 2.82
CA CYS A 163 -21.31 -10.36 2.45
C CYS A 163 -22.79 -10.02 2.33
N LEU A 164 -23.36 -10.23 1.16
CA LEU A 164 -24.79 -10.07 0.89
C LEU A 164 -25.41 -11.40 0.55
N GLU A 165 -26.34 -11.85 1.37
CA GLU A 165 -27.20 -12.98 1.03
C GLU A 165 -28.35 -12.50 0.16
N THR A 166 -28.47 -13.03 -1.07
CA THR A 166 -29.32 -12.45 -2.13
C THR A 166 -30.81 -12.79 -1.99
N VAL A 167 -31.17 -13.87 -1.28
CA VAL A 167 -32.57 -14.29 -1.16
C VAL A 167 -33.32 -13.43 -0.14
N ASN A 168 -32.70 -13.18 1.00
CA ASN A 168 -33.31 -12.40 2.08
C ASN A 168 -32.76 -10.97 2.15
N GLU A 169 -31.87 -10.58 1.21
CA GLU A 169 -31.20 -9.29 1.18
C GLU A 169 -30.46 -8.96 2.50
N LEU A 170 -29.91 -9.99 3.14
CA LEU A 170 -29.23 -9.85 4.42
C LEU A 170 -27.78 -9.49 4.19
N LEU A 171 -27.42 -8.30 4.64
CA LEU A 171 -26.05 -7.79 4.63
C LEU A 171 -25.37 -8.08 5.97
N PHE A 172 -24.20 -8.72 5.93
CA PHE A 172 -23.38 -8.90 7.11
C PHE A 172 -21.90 -8.68 6.79
N PRO A 173 -21.29 -7.68 7.38
CA PRO A 173 -19.87 -7.43 7.23
C PRO A 173 -19.04 -8.34 8.14
N VAL A 174 -17.86 -8.74 7.64
CA VAL A 174 -16.81 -9.39 8.41
C VAL A 174 -15.61 -8.47 8.42
N PHE A 175 -15.10 -8.13 9.59
CA PHE A 175 -14.01 -7.18 9.73
C PHE A 175 -12.73 -7.86 10.18
N ALA A 176 -11.60 -7.44 9.59
CA ALA A 176 -10.28 -7.66 10.12
C ALA A 176 -9.72 -6.33 10.67
N GLN A 177 -9.00 -6.39 11.77
CA GLN A 177 -8.56 -5.17 12.49
C GLN A 177 -7.26 -4.59 11.96
N ASP A 178 -6.36 -5.42 11.45
CA ASP A 178 -5.02 -4.97 11.02
C ASP A 178 -4.76 -5.29 9.55
N VAL A 179 -4.41 -4.28 8.78
CA VAL A 179 -4.11 -4.38 7.34
C VAL A 179 -2.62 -4.52 7.04
N SER A 180 -1.76 -4.44 8.04
CA SER A 180 -0.30 -4.58 7.86
C SER A 180 0.13 -6.03 7.64
N ASN A 181 -0.75 -6.98 7.95
CA ASN A 181 -0.54 -8.42 7.82
C ASN A 181 -1.53 -9.04 6.83
N ASP A 182 -1.25 -10.24 6.37
CA ASP A 182 -2.22 -11.03 5.61
C ASP A 182 -3.36 -11.49 6.53
N ASN A 183 -4.50 -10.81 6.43
CA ASN A 183 -5.68 -11.05 7.26
C ASN A 183 -6.67 -12.04 6.65
N SER A 184 -6.29 -12.74 5.61
CA SER A 184 -7.17 -13.65 4.88
C SER A 184 -7.73 -14.76 5.78
N GLU A 185 -6.93 -15.34 6.67
CA GLU A 185 -7.39 -16.36 7.63
C GLU A 185 -8.41 -15.79 8.63
N GLU A 186 -8.19 -14.58 9.13
CA GLU A 186 -9.10 -13.92 10.06
C GLU A 186 -10.45 -13.61 9.40
N LEU A 187 -10.43 -13.12 8.17
CA LEU A 187 -11.63 -12.86 7.38
C LEU A 187 -12.42 -14.14 7.11
N LEU A 188 -11.73 -15.22 6.73
CA LEU A 188 -12.38 -16.52 6.52
C LEU A 188 -12.97 -17.07 7.82
N LEU A 189 -12.26 -16.99 8.93
CA LEU A 189 -12.76 -17.42 10.23
C LEU A 189 -13.99 -16.61 10.63
N GLY A 190 -13.97 -15.31 10.41
CA GLY A 190 -15.10 -14.41 10.64
C GLY A 190 -16.31 -14.80 9.79
N LEU A 191 -16.10 -15.07 8.49
CA LEU A 191 -17.16 -15.51 7.57
C LEU A 191 -17.77 -16.83 8.01
N VAL A 192 -16.92 -17.82 8.31
CA VAL A 192 -17.37 -19.15 8.76
C VAL A 192 -18.17 -19.05 10.05
N ASN A 193 -17.72 -18.24 11.02
CA ASN A 193 -18.46 -18.01 12.25
C ASN A 193 -19.81 -17.31 12.02
N ALA A 194 -19.87 -16.36 11.10
CA ALA A 194 -21.11 -15.68 10.74
C ALA A 194 -22.12 -16.66 10.10
N LEU A 195 -21.67 -17.51 9.17
CA LEU A 195 -22.51 -18.54 8.54
C LEU A 195 -22.97 -19.59 9.55
N ARG A 196 -22.09 -20.04 10.43
CA ARG A 196 -22.43 -20.98 11.50
C ARG A 196 -23.48 -20.41 12.44
N LYS A 197 -23.36 -19.14 12.83
CA LYS A 197 -24.36 -18.46 13.66
C LYS A 197 -25.71 -18.33 12.97
N ARG A 198 -25.70 -18.14 11.66
CA ARG A 198 -26.90 -18.13 10.83
C ARG A 198 -27.53 -19.51 10.71
N GLY A 199 -26.74 -20.56 10.75
CA GLY A 199 -27.18 -21.94 10.74
C GLY A 199 -27.35 -22.55 9.34
N ASP A 200 -26.82 -21.88 8.30
CA ASP A 200 -26.85 -22.35 6.91
C ASP A 200 -25.57 -21.96 6.16
N LYS A 201 -25.35 -22.55 5.00
CA LYS A 201 -24.26 -22.22 4.10
C LYS A 201 -24.77 -21.86 2.70
N PRO A 202 -24.10 -20.98 1.96
CA PRO A 202 -24.52 -20.63 0.62
C PRO A 202 -24.36 -21.80 -0.35
N ARG A 203 -25.23 -21.88 -1.34
CA ARG A 203 -25.14 -22.81 -2.48
C ARG A 203 -23.99 -22.39 -3.41
N ALA A 204 -23.80 -21.09 -3.59
CA ALA A 204 -22.78 -20.51 -4.42
C ALA A 204 -22.28 -19.19 -3.77
N ILE A 205 -21.04 -18.86 -4.05
CA ILE A 205 -20.45 -17.56 -3.70
C ILE A 205 -20.15 -16.85 -5.01
N GLU A 206 -20.63 -15.62 -5.14
CA GLU A 206 -20.38 -14.73 -6.27
C GLU A 206 -19.40 -13.65 -5.85
N VAL A 207 -18.35 -13.44 -6.63
CA VAL A 207 -17.29 -12.46 -6.40
C VAL A 207 -17.03 -11.66 -7.67
N GLU A 208 -16.64 -10.40 -7.52
CA GLU A 208 -16.38 -9.49 -8.64
C GLU A 208 -14.89 -9.31 -8.96
N ASP A 209 -14.01 -9.68 -8.04
CA ASP A 209 -12.58 -9.39 -8.16
C ASP A 209 -11.70 -10.58 -7.71
N ASN A 210 -10.51 -10.66 -8.28
CA ASN A 210 -9.56 -11.75 -8.03
C ASN A 210 -9.11 -11.83 -6.55
N LYS A 211 -9.08 -10.72 -5.84
CA LYS A 211 -8.68 -10.69 -4.43
C LYS A 211 -9.73 -11.40 -3.57
N THR A 212 -11.00 -11.13 -3.81
CA THR A 212 -12.11 -11.80 -3.13
C THR A 212 -12.20 -13.27 -3.55
N GLU A 213 -11.92 -13.59 -4.83
CA GLU A 213 -11.91 -14.96 -5.33
C GLU A 213 -10.84 -15.83 -4.67
N SER A 214 -9.70 -15.23 -4.29
CA SER A 214 -8.59 -15.93 -3.66
C SER A 214 -8.82 -16.26 -2.18
N LEU A 215 -9.83 -15.66 -1.55
CA LEU A 215 -10.26 -15.96 -0.19
C LEU A 215 -11.09 -17.25 -0.14
#